data_5ef4af50db33c5c7219642e253d27ff2
#
_entry.id   5ef4af50db33c5c7219642e253d27ff2
#
_cell.length_a   1.000
_cell.length_b   1.000
_cell.length_c   1.000
_cell.angle_alpha   90.00
_cell.angle_beta   90.00
_cell.angle_gamma   90.00
#
_symmetry.space_group_name_H-M   'P 1'
#
loop_
_entity.id
_entity.type
_entity.pdbx_description
1 polymer ?
#
loop_
_entity_poly.entity_id
_entity_poly.type
_entity_poly.pdbx_seq_one_letter_code
_entity_poly.pdbx_strand_id
1 'polypeptide(L)'
;MKIKICGLRDNFEEVLALKPDFVGMIFYPKSPRYVGNSEDVALRQKLTNGTKKVGVFVNEQYDQILAAVRDYNLDLVQLHGAETPEFCAKIRQQIPVIKAFGITGDKDLEAVADYAQVVDYLLFDTKTSGYGGSGQKFDWSVFDRIPIPQKFLLSGGISLDDIPTVKNLKINNFVGVDLNSKFETAPGMKDIKKLSEFFKMIE
;
A
#
# COMPACT_ATOMS: atom_id res chain seq x y z
N MET A 1 9.95 10.79 5.67
CA MET A 1 8.77 9.91 5.76
C MET A 1 8.63 9.15 4.46
N LYS A 2 8.21 7.86 4.48
CA LYS A 2 8.01 7.08 3.25
C LYS A 2 6.68 7.41 2.58
N ILE A 3 6.67 7.45 1.25
CA ILE A 3 5.47 7.67 0.45
C ILE A 3 5.28 6.47 -0.48
N LYS A 4 4.12 5.81 -0.36
CA LYS A 4 3.65 4.79 -1.29
C LYS A 4 2.52 5.36 -2.13
N ILE A 5 2.52 5.13 -3.44
CA ILE A 5 1.44 5.47 -4.36
C ILE A 5 0.84 4.17 -4.88
N CYS A 6 -0.37 3.85 -4.43
CA CYS A 6 -1.04 2.58 -4.72
C CYS A 6 -2.05 2.69 -5.88
N GLY A 7 -2.33 1.56 -6.51
CA GLY A 7 -3.31 1.47 -7.60
C GLY A 7 -2.87 2.16 -8.88
N LEU A 8 -1.57 2.22 -9.12
CA LEU A 8 -1.00 2.77 -10.34
C LEU A 8 -1.19 1.78 -11.49
N ARG A 9 -1.80 2.24 -12.59
CA ARG A 9 -2.03 1.44 -13.80
C ARG A 9 -1.61 2.19 -15.06
N ASP A 10 -1.94 3.47 -15.17
CA ASP A 10 -1.87 4.16 -16.46
C ASP A 10 -0.63 5.08 -16.59
N ASN A 11 -0.47 6.09 -15.78
CA ASN A 11 0.60 7.09 -15.94
C ASN A 11 1.84 6.83 -15.06
N PHE A 12 2.51 5.70 -15.30
CA PHE A 12 3.67 5.23 -14.53
C PHE A 12 4.85 6.21 -14.52
N GLU A 13 5.28 6.67 -15.68
CA GLU A 13 6.48 7.49 -15.82
C GLU A 13 6.33 8.81 -15.08
N GLU A 14 5.16 9.44 -15.17
CA GLU A 14 4.86 10.70 -14.50
C GLU A 14 4.90 10.55 -12.98
N VAL A 15 4.35 9.45 -12.45
CA VAL A 15 4.39 9.16 -11.02
C VAL A 15 5.82 8.89 -10.56
N LEU A 16 6.60 8.14 -11.33
CA LEU A 16 7.98 7.82 -10.98
C LEU A 16 8.90 9.03 -11.00
N ALA A 17 8.61 10.03 -11.85
CA ALA A 17 9.33 11.30 -11.84
C ALA A 17 9.25 12.03 -10.47
N LEU A 18 8.22 11.74 -9.68
CA LEU A 18 8.07 12.25 -8.31
C LEU A 18 8.93 11.49 -7.29
N LYS A 19 9.56 10.37 -7.67
CA LYS A 19 10.44 9.53 -6.84
C LYS A 19 9.79 9.06 -5.52
N PRO A 20 8.58 8.45 -5.54
CA PRO A 20 8.03 7.84 -4.34
C PRO A 20 8.91 6.69 -3.84
N ASP A 21 8.84 6.35 -2.55
CA ASP A 21 9.54 5.15 -2.03
C ASP A 21 8.97 3.86 -2.61
N PHE A 22 7.63 3.81 -2.79
CA PHE A 22 6.92 2.64 -3.29
C PHE A 22 5.86 3.01 -4.33
N VAL A 23 5.66 2.14 -5.32
CA VAL A 23 4.49 2.14 -6.21
C VAL A 23 3.77 0.81 -6.13
N GLY A 24 2.44 0.85 -5.94
CA GLY A 24 1.60 -0.34 -5.79
C GLY A 24 0.82 -0.64 -7.07
N MET A 25 0.97 -1.86 -7.58
CA MET A 25 0.22 -2.44 -8.70
C MET A 25 -0.77 -3.46 -8.18
N ILE A 26 -2.06 -3.35 -8.51
CA ILE A 26 -3.12 -4.20 -7.97
C ILE A 26 -3.37 -5.40 -8.88
N PHE A 27 -3.10 -6.60 -8.37
CA PHE A 27 -3.33 -7.90 -9.02
C PHE A 27 -4.64 -8.56 -8.55
N TYR A 28 -5.66 -7.77 -8.27
CA TYR A 28 -6.98 -8.25 -7.88
C TYR A 28 -8.00 -7.94 -8.99
N PRO A 29 -8.54 -8.97 -9.71
CA PRO A 29 -9.36 -8.76 -10.91
C PRO A 29 -10.64 -7.95 -10.70
N LYS A 30 -11.19 -7.94 -9.46
CA LYS A 30 -12.39 -7.16 -9.14
C LYS A 30 -12.10 -5.67 -8.88
N SER A 31 -10.82 -5.28 -8.82
CA SER A 31 -10.44 -3.89 -8.65
C SER A 31 -10.55 -3.11 -9.96
N PRO A 32 -11.12 -1.89 -9.96
CA PRO A 32 -11.10 -1.02 -11.14
C PRO A 32 -9.67 -0.57 -11.50
N ARG A 33 -8.68 -0.86 -10.64
CA ARG A 33 -7.25 -0.55 -10.82
C ARG A 33 -6.42 -1.80 -11.16
N TYR A 34 -7.09 -2.88 -11.58
CA TYR A 34 -6.43 -4.14 -11.92
C TYR A 34 -5.42 -3.97 -13.06
N VAL A 35 -4.23 -4.53 -12.88
CA VAL A 35 -3.11 -4.41 -13.84
C VAL A 35 -2.82 -5.67 -14.65
N GLY A 36 -3.43 -6.80 -14.32
CA GLY A 36 -3.06 -8.12 -14.83
C GLY A 36 -3.26 -8.36 -16.34
N ASN A 37 -4.07 -7.57 -17.03
CA ASN A 37 -4.31 -7.68 -18.46
C ASN A 37 -3.60 -6.61 -19.30
N SER A 38 -2.64 -5.88 -18.71
CA SER A 38 -1.97 -4.81 -19.41
C SER A 38 -0.89 -5.36 -20.34
N GLU A 39 -0.94 -4.98 -21.59
CA GLU A 39 0.08 -5.27 -22.60
C GLU A 39 1.46 -4.67 -22.26
N ASP A 40 1.53 -3.83 -21.26
CA ASP A 40 2.71 -3.03 -20.88
C ASP A 40 3.61 -3.69 -19.83
N VAL A 41 3.74 -5.02 -19.88
CA VAL A 41 4.61 -5.80 -18.98
C VAL A 41 6.07 -5.32 -19.08
N ALA A 42 6.53 -4.96 -20.27
CA ALA A 42 7.91 -4.52 -20.50
C ALA A 42 8.21 -3.18 -19.81
N LEU A 43 7.29 -2.23 -19.81
CA LEU A 43 7.43 -0.95 -19.13
C LEU A 43 7.49 -1.15 -17.61
N ARG A 44 6.63 -2.03 -17.09
CA ARG A 44 6.53 -2.35 -15.66
C ARG A 44 7.75 -3.09 -15.13
N GLN A 45 8.48 -3.81 -15.97
CA GLN A 45 9.74 -4.46 -15.62
C GLN A 45 10.92 -3.48 -15.53
N LYS A 46 10.93 -2.39 -16.32
CA LYS A 46 12.06 -1.47 -16.47
C LYS A 46 12.21 -0.40 -15.40
N LEU A 47 11.27 -0.27 -14.49
CA LEU A 47 11.23 0.87 -13.57
C LEU A 47 12.16 0.68 -12.38
N THR A 48 13.23 1.45 -12.32
CA THR A 48 14.18 1.46 -11.21
C THR A 48 14.84 2.82 -11.03
N ASN A 49 14.10 3.78 -10.52
CA ASN A 49 14.67 5.07 -10.07
C ASN A 49 14.90 5.09 -8.55
N GLY A 50 15.15 3.90 -7.93
CA GLY A 50 15.16 3.77 -6.48
C GLY A 50 13.77 3.55 -5.87
N THR A 51 12.70 3.74 -6.63
CA THR A 51 11.32 3.42 -6.23
C THR A 51 11.11 1.91 -6.23
N LYS A 52 10.56 1.36 -5.17
CA LYS A 52 10.27 -0.09 -5.04
C LYS A 52 8.89 -0.42 -5.57
N LYS A 53 8.79 -1.52 -6.31
CA LYS A 53 7.53 -2.05 -6.87
C LYS A 53 6.86 -3.00 -5.90
N VAL A 54 5.58 -2.75 -5.60
CA VAL A 54 4.76 -3.55 -4.69
C VAL A 54 3.61 -4.18 -5.47
N GLY A 55 3.54 -5.50 -5.52
CA GLY A 55 2.35 -6.21 -6.00
C GLY A 55 1.31 -6.34 -4.90
N VAL A 56 0.08 -5.89 -5.14
CA VAL A 56 -1.02 -5.95 -4.19
C VAL A 56 -1.97 -7.08 -4.57
N PHE A 57 -2.16 -8.05 -3.67
CA PHE A 57 -2.94 -9.27 -3.85
C PHE A 57 -4.03 -9.38 -2.78
N VAL A 58 -5.13 -10.05 -3.12
CA VAL A 58 -6.25 -10.33 -2.21
C VAL A 58 -6.61 -11.80 -2.29
N ASN A 59 -6.25 -12.58 -1.28
CA ASN A 59 -6.51 -14.02 -1.17
C ASN A 59 -6.02 -14.81 -2.41
N GLU A 60 -4.86 -14.43 -2.96
CA GLU A 60 -4.31 -15.05 -4.16
C GLU A 60 -3.48 -16.30 -3.82
N GLN A 61 -3.36 -17.22 -4.75
CA GLN A 61 -2.60 -18.45 -4.60
C GLN A 61 -1.09 -18.16 -4.58
N TYR A 62 -0.35 -18.93 -3.78
CA TYR A 62 1.10 -18.77 -3.62
C TYR A 62 1.86 -18.74 -4.96
N ASP A 63 1.58 -19.70 -5.84
CA ASP A 63 2.30 -19.81 -7.12
C ASP A 63 1.97 -18.66 -8.08
N GLN A 64 0.74 -18.12 -8.02
CA GLN A 64 0.33 -16.96 -8.82
C GLN A 64 1.03 -15.67 -8.32
N ILE A 65 1.17 -15.52 -6.99
CA ILE A 65 1.94 -14.41 -6.42
C ILE A 65 3.39 -14.48 -6.90
N LEU A 66 4.04 -15.65 -6.80
CA LEU A 66 5.44 -15.81 -7.24
C LEU A 66 5.62 -15.66 -8.76
N ALA A 67 4.65 -16.04 -9.56
CA ALA A 67 4.65 -15.77 -10.99
C ALA A 67 4.65 -14.25 -11.25
N ALA A 68 3.73 -13.51 -10.63
CA ALA A 68 3.68 -12.06 -10.75
C ALA A 68 4.97 -11.38 -10.24
N VAL A 69 5.57 -11.89 -9.14
CA VAL A 69 6.86 -11.39 -8.64
C VAL A 69 7.94 -11.45 -9.70
N ARG A 70 8.05 -12.58 -10.42
CA ARG A 70 9.02 -12.75 -11.51
C ARG A 70 8.67 -11.90 -12.72
N ASP A 71 7.42 -11.96 -13.18
CA ASP A 71 6.97 -11.34 -14.43
C ASP A 71 7.03 -9.80 -14.38
N TYR A 72 6.78 -9.22 -13.19
CA TYR A 72 6.78 -7.77 -12.98
C TYR A 72 8.01 -7.26 -12.23
N ASN A 73 8.96 -8.14 -11.88
CA ASN A 73 10.14 -7.76 -11.09
C ASN A 73 9.75 -7.00 -9.81
N LEU A 74 8.85 -7.56 -9.01
CA LEU A 74 8.38 -6.91 -7.79
C LEU A 74 9.47 -6.94 -6.71
N ASP A 75 9.54 -5.86 -5.93
CA ASP A 75 10.43 -5.74 -4.77
C ASP A 75 9.76 -6.13 -3.46
N LEU A 76 8.42 -6.02 -3.39
CA LEU A 76 7.60 -6.40 -2.23
C LEU A 76 6.26 -6.96 -2.69
N VAL A 77 5.63 -7.74 -1.81
CA VAL A 77 4.25 -8.20 -1.93
C VAL A 77 3.42 -7.58 -0.82
N GLN A 78 2.27 -7.00 -1.16
CA GLN A 78 1.24 -6.56 -0.21
C GLN A 78 0.09 -7.56 -0.23
N LEU A 79 -0.19 -8.17 0.92
CA LEU A 79 -1.30 -9.09 1.15
C LEU A 79 -2.46 -8.33 1.80
N HIS A 80 -3.53 -8.12 1.06
CA HIS A 80 -4.65 -7.24 1.42
C HIS A 80 -5.98 -7.99 1.64
N GLY A 81 -5.92 -9.30 1.72
CA GLY A 81 -7.07 -10.17 2.00
C GLY A 81 -7.04 -10.73 3.43
N ALA A 82 -7.54 -11.96 3.57
CA ALA A 82 -7.60 -12.71 4.84
C ALA A 82 -6.44 -13.73 4.96
N GLU A 83 -5.27 -13.42 4.36
CA GLU A 83 -4.11 -14.30 4.40
C GLU A 83 -3.62 -14.49 5.85
N THR A 84 -3.35 -15.75 6.25
CA THR A 84 -2.92 -16.09 7.61
C THR A 84 -1.45 -15.71 7.88
N PRO A 85 -1.03 -15.64 9.16
CA PRO A 85 0.39 -15.43 9.50
C PRO A 85 1.33 -16.46 8.86
N GLU A 86 0.93 -17.73 8.79
CA GLU A 86 1.72 -18.81 8.17
C GLU A 86 1.88 -18.58 6.66
N PHE A 87 0.83 -18.13 5.99
CA PHE A 87 0.90 -17.79 4.57
C PHE A 87 1.82 -16.58 4.35
N CYS A 88 1.71 -15.55 5.19
CA CYS A 88 2.60 -14.39 5.15
C CYS A 88 4.06 -14.81 5.36
N ALA A 89 4.34 -15.66 6.35
CA ALA A 89 5.67 -16.19 6.61
C ALA A 89 6.24 -16.97 5.42
N LYS A 90 5.39 -17.78 4.75
CA LYS A 90 5.78 -18.54 3.56
C LYS A 90 6.16 -17.62 2.39
N ILE A 91 5.39 -16.58 2.12
CA ILE A 91 5.71 -15.58 1.08
C ILE A 91 6.99 -14.83 1.46
N ARG A 92 7.15 -14.43 2.74
CA ARG A 92 8.30 -13.67 3.22
C ARG A 92 9.64 -14.39 3.03
N GLN A 93 9.66 -15.70 2.96
CA GLN A 93 10.87 -16.47 2.63
C GLN A 93 11.39 -16.20 1.21
N GLN A 94 10.53 -15.68 0.32
CA GLN A 94 10.86 -15.40 -1.08
C GLN A 94 11.04 -13.91 -1.37
N ILE A 95 10.23 -13.07 -0.71
CA ILE A 95 10.16 -11.63 -0.98
C ILE A 95 9.60 -10.89 0.25
N PRO A 96 10.04 -9.66 0.56
CA PRO A 96 9.49 -8.87 1.65
C PRO A 96 7.98 -8.66 1.55
N VAL A 97 7.29 -8.68 2.70
CA VAL A 97 5.82 -8.65 2.80
C VAL A 97 5.33 -7.41 3.53
N ILE A 98 4.30 -6.79 2.97
CA ILE A 98 3.41 -5.83 3.63
C ILE A 98 2.09 -6.55 3.90
N LYS A 99 1.62 -6.62 5.16
CA LYS A 99 0.27 -7.11 5.46
C LYS A 99 -0.66 -5.93 5.71
N ALA A 100 -1.73 -5.86 4.95
CA ALA A 100 -2.75 -4.82 5.09
C ALA A 100 -3.91 -5.30 5.97
N PHE A 101 -4.40 -4.38 6.82
CA PHE A 101 -5.54 -4.55 7.72
C PHE A 101 -6.53 -3.42 7.50
N GLY A 102 -7.81 -3.78 7.37
CA GLY A 102 -8.90 -2.83 7.42
C GLY A 102 -9.28 -2.54 8.87
N ILE A 103 -9.21 -1.27 9.28
CA ILE A 103 -9.42 -0.83 10.65
C ILE A 103 -10.73 -0.04 10.73
N THR A 104 -11.54 -0.39 11.75
CA THR A 104 -12.71 0.40 12.20
C THR A 104 -12.56 0.84 13.66
N GLY A 105 -11.75 0.13 14.45
CA GLY A 105 -11.53 0.41 15.86
C GLY A 105 -10.52 -0.53 16.50
N ASP A 106 -10.41 -0.45 17.83
CA ASP A 106 -9.38 -1.10 18.63
C ASP A 106 -9.31 -2.62 18.44
N LYS A 107 -10.46 -3.29 18.29
CA LYS A 107 -10.54 -4.76 18.12
C LYS A 107 -9.84 -5.27 16.85
N ASP A 108 -9.83 -4.47 15.79
CA ASP A 108 -9.17 -4.88 14.54
C ASP A 108 -7.63 -4.93 14.71
N LEU A 109 -7.08 -4.25 15.72
CA LEU A 109 -5.65 -4.25 16.03
C LEU A 109 -5.19 -5.43 16.89
N GLU A 110 -6.10 -6.15 17.55
CA GLU A 110 -5.74 -7.31 18.41
C GLU A 110 -5.02 -8.41 17.61
N ALA A 111 -5.49 -8.68 16.38
CA ALA A 111 -4.89 -9.69 15.51
C ALA A 111 -3.54 -9.28 14.90
N VAL A 112 -3.15 -8.01 14.98
CA VAL A 112 -1.94 -7.49 14.34
C VAL A 112 -0.66 -8.08 14.96
N ALA A 113 -0.69 -8.40 16.26
CA ALA A 113 0.44 -8.96 16.98
C ALA A 113 0.94 -10.28 16.37
N ASP A 114 0.04 -11.12 15.86
CA ASP A 114 0.37 -12.42 15.26
C ASP A 114 1.18 -12.29 13.97
N TYR A 115 1.10 -11.13 13.32
CA TYR A 115 1.79 -10.85 12.06
C TYR A 115 3.14 -10.14 12.24
N ALA A 116 3.41 -9.55 13.39
CA ALA A 116 4.55 -8.67 13.60
C ALA A 116 5.91 -9.31 13.28
N GLN A 117 6.06 -10.63 13.54
CA GLN A 117 7.31 -11.34 13.31
C GLN A 117 7.41 -11.98 11.91
N VAL A 118 6.31 -12.00 11.18
CA VAL A 118 6.21 -12.71 9.89
C VAL A 118 6.02 -11.80 8.68
N VAL A 119 6.04 -10.48 8.89
CA VAL A 119 5.98 -9.46 7.82
C VAL A 119 7.05 -8.39 8.02
N ASP A 120 7.34 -7.61 7.00
CA ASP A 120 8.33 -6.52 7.04
C ASP A 120 7.67 -5.17 7.32
N TYR A 121 6.43 -5.02 6.89
CA TYR A 121 5.59 -3.85 7.15
C TYR A 121 4.14 -4.28 7.40
N LEU A 122 3.46 -3.46 8.19
CA LEU A 122 2.00 -3.43 8.27
C LEU A 122 1.48 -2.26 7.44
N LEU A 123 0.23 -2.35 7.00
CA LEU A 123 -0.49 -1.24 6.39
C LEU A 123 -1.89 -1.20 7.01
N PHE A 124 -2.29 -0.03 7.50
CA PHE A 124 -3.62 0.18 8.08
C PHE A 124 -4.47 1.01 7.13
N ASP A 125 -5.53 0.42 6.63
CA ASP A 125 -6.51 1.05 5.75
C ASP A 125 -7.86 1.20 6.45
N THR A 126 -8.69 2.13 6.01
CA THR A 126 -10.06 2.23 6.51
C THR A 126 -10.88 1.04 6.00
N LYS A 127 -11.48 0.28 6.92
CA LYS A 127 -12.34 -0.85 6.55
C LYS A 127 -13.60 -0.36 5.86
N THR A 128 -13.89 -0.94 4.72
CA THR A 128 -15.07 -0.65 3.92
C THR A 128 -15.77 -1.94 3.54
N SER A 129 -17.01 -1.87 3.07
CA SER A 129 -17.79 -3.04 2.65
C SER A 129 -17.23 -3.80 1.44
N GLY A 130 -16.11 -3.31 0.85
CA GLY A 130 -15.40 -3.95 -0.27
C GLY A 130 -13.90 -3.68 -0.19
N TYR A 131 -13.10 -4.47 -0.90
CA TYR A 131 -11.66 -4.23 -1.03
C TYR A 131 -11.42 -3.03 -1.96
N GLY A 132 -10.84 -1.93 -1.41
CA GLY A 132 -10.45 -0.73 -2.16
C GLY A 132 -10.96 0.58 -1.55
N GLY A 133 -10.22 1.66 -1.78
CA GLY A 133 -10.36 2.94 -1.11
C GLY A 133 -11.74 3.60 -1.25
N SER A 134 -12.48 3.67 -0.15
CA SER A 134 -13.76 4.39 -0.04
C SER A 134 -13.60 5.90 0.12
N GLY A 135 -12.37 6.36 0.38
CA GLY A 135 -12.08 7.74 0.73
C GLY A 135 -12.55 8.16 2.14
N GLN A 136 -13.05 7.23 2.95
CA GLN A 136 -13.33 7.45 4.38
C GLN A 136 -12.06 7.23 5.20
N LYS A 137 -12.02 7.82 6.40
CA LYS A 137 -10.90 7.72 7.35
C LYS A 137 -11.38 7.08 8.64
N PHE A 138 -10.51 6.26 9.25
CA PHE A 138 -10.70 5.85 10.63
C PHE A 138 -9.97 6.82 11.57
N ASP A 139 -10.31 6.75 12.85
CA ASP A 139 -9.67 7.60 13.87
C ASP A 139 -8.26 7.09 14.20
N TRP A 140 -7.23 7.83 13.80
CA TRP A 140 -5.82 7.47 14.04
C TRP A 140 -5.42 7.53 15.51
N SER A 141 -6.23 8.14 16.41
CA SER A 141 -5.97 8.14 17.86
C SER A 141 -5.95 6.74 18.48
N VAL A 142 -6.45 5.73 17.77
CA VAL A 142 -6.34 4.32 18.17
C VAL A 142 -4.89 3.90 18.43
N PHE A 143 -3.93 4.46 17.68
CA PHE A 143 -2.51 4.13 17.83
C PHE A 143 -1.85 4.75 19.06
N ASP A 144 -2.50 5.71 19.72
CA ASP A 144 -2.04 6.25 21.02
C ASP A 144 -2.30 5.26 22.15
N ARG A 145 -3.29 4.36 21.96
CA ARG A 145 -3.74 3.38 22.96
C ARG A 145 -3.13 1.99 22.75
N ILE A 146 -2.86 1.64 21.50
CA ILE A 146 -2.41 0.28 21.14
C ILE A 146 -1.06 0.39 20.41
N PRO A 147 0.05 -0.01 21.05
CA PRO A 147 1.36 0.04 20.42
C PRO A 147 1.46 -0.97 19.27
N ILE A 148 1.94 -0.50 18.13
CA ILE A 148 2.17 -1.34 16.95
C ILE A 148 3.61 -1.87 16.98
N PRO A 149 3.82 -3.20 17.01
CA PRO A 149 5.15 -3.78 17.22
C PRO A 149 6.04 -3.78 15.96
N GLN A 150 5.48 -3.47 14.77
CA GLN A 150 6.17 -3.50 13.49
C GLN A 150 6.04 -2.16 12.76
N LYS A 151 7.00 -1.84 11.87
CA LYS A 151 6.92 -0.67 10.98
C LYS A 151 5.63 -0.69 10.18
N PHE A 152 4.96 0.46 10.07
CA PHE A 152 3.68 0.51 9.36
C PHE A 152 3.49 1.78 8.54
N LEU A 153 2.62 1.62 7.53
CA LEU A 153 2.09 2.68 6.68
C LEU A 153 0.63 2.95 7.03
N LEU A 154 0.21 4.21 6.97
CA LEU A 154 -1.20 4.60 7.05
C LEU A 154 -1.78 4.76 5.65
N SER A 155 -2.98 4.26 5.46
CA SER A 155 -3.80 4.37 4.26
C SER A 155 -5.23 4.79 4.63
N GLY A 156 -6.14 4.81 3.64
CA GLY A 156 -7.56 5.10 3.86
C GLY A 156 -7.91 6.58 3.77
N GLY A 157 -8.20 7.05 2.56
CA GLY A 157 -8.76 8.37 2.31
C GLY A 157 -7.84 9.56 2.59
N ILE A 158 -6.54 9.33 2.73
CA ILE A 158 -5.54 10.41 2.93
C ILE A 158 -5.60 11.38 1.75
N SER A 159 -5.62 12.69 2.07
CA SER A 159 -5.71 13.80 1.13
C SER A 159 -4.70 14.91 1.47
N LEU A 160 -4.68 16.00 0.72
CA LEU A 160 -3.85 17.16 1.03
C LEU A 160 -4.18 17.78 2.40
N ASP A 161 -5.44 17.74 2.81
CA ASP A 161 -5.90 18.29 4.09
C ASP A 161 -5.30 17.56 5.31
N ASP A 162 -4.80 16.34 5.12
CA ASP A 162 -4.23 15.53 6.20
C ASP A 162 -2.76 15.80 6.47
N ILE A 163 -2.09 16.54 5.59
CA ILE A 163 -0.64 16.77 5.69
C ILE A 163 -0.24 17.34 7.05
N PRO A 164 -0.93 18.35 7.61
CA PRO A 164 -0.58 18.86 8.95
C PRO A 164 -0.67 17.79 10.04
N THR A 165 -1.70 16.94 9.99
CA THR A 165 -1.88 15.83 10.94
C THR A 165 -0.79 14.78 10.76
N VAL A 166 -0.56 14.32 9.52
CA VAL A 166 0.45 13.29 9.19
C VAL A 166 1.87 13.75 9.59
N LYS A 167 2.23 15.01 9.35
CA LYS A 167 3.54 15.57 9.76
C LYS A 167 3.75 15.57 11.27
N ASN A 168 2.69 15.72 12.04
CA ASN A 168 2.72 15.81 13.49
C ASN A 168 2.50 14.46 14.20
N LEU A 169 2.25 13.38 13.47
CA LEU A 169 2.09 12.05 14.06
C LEU A 169 3.41 11.61 14.73
N LYS A 170 3.33 11.37 16.05
CA LYS A 170 4.45 10.87 16.86
C LYS A 170 4.16 9.45 17.35
N ILE A 171 3.83 8.55 16.41
CA ILE A 171 3.50 7.17 16.70
C ILE A 171 4.74 6.31 16.43
N ASN A 172 5.12 5.49 17.43
CA ASN A 172 6.24 4.55 17.25
C ASN A 172 5.99 3.62 16.06
N ASN A 173 7.05 3.35 15.28
CA ASN A 173 7.01 2.50 14.10
C ASN A 173 6.16 3.03 12.92
N PHE A 174 5.52 4.19 13.02
CA PHE A 174 4.95 4.87 11.85
C PHE A 174 6.07 5.29 10.90
N VAL A 175 6.04 4.81 9.67
CA VAL A 175 7.11 5.11 8.70
C VAL A 175 6.63 5.90 7.49
N GLY A 176 5.34 5.99 7.23
CA GLY A 176 4.83 6.73 6.08
C GLY A 176 3.38 6.46 5.72
N VAL A 177 2.99 6.94 4.56
CA VAL A 177 1.61 6.91 4.06
C VAL A 177 1.47 6.18 2.73
N ASP A 178 0.27 5.65 2.49
CA ASP A 178 -0.15 5.04 1.23
C ASP A 178 -1.26 5.86 0.60
N LEU A 179 -0.98 6.48 -0.54
CA LEU A 179 -1.87 7.38 -1.27
C LEU A 179 -2.55 6.62 -2.42
N ASN A 180 -3.86 6.76 -2.57
CA ASN A 180 -4.60 6.12 -3.65
C ASN A 180 -5.72 7.03 -4.21
N SER A 181 -6.98 6.75 -3.93
CA SER A 181 -8.17 7.31 -4.61
C SER A 181 -8.31 8.83 -4.56
N LYS A 182 -7.83 9.50 -3.49
CA LYS A 182 -7.87 10.96 -3.37
C LYS A 182 -6.87 11.68 -4.30
N PHE A 183 -5.91 10.93 -4.86
CA PHE A 183 -4.90 11.39 -5.79
C PHE A 183 -5.07 10.78 -7.18
N GLU A 184 -6.32 10.64 -7.62
CA GLU A 184 -6.68 10.12 -8.95
C GLU A 184 -7.63 11.06 -9.67
N THR A 185 -7.50 11.13 -10.99
CA THR A 185 -8.47 11.73 -11.91
C THR A 185 -9.49 10.70 -12.40
N ALA A 186 -9.07 9.43 -12.49
CA ALA A 186 -9.89 8.25 -12.74
C ALA A 186 -9.20 7.03 -12.09
N PRO A 187 -9.93 5.93 -11.79
CA PRO A 187 -9.32 4.73 -11.21
C PRO A 187 -8.12 4.22 -12.02
N GLY A 188 -6.93 4.23 -11.41
CA GLY A 188 -5.66 3.83 -12.04
C GLY A 188 -4.85 4.96 -12.68
N MET A 189 -5.46 6.14 -12.88
CA MET A 189 -4.82 7.35 -13.43
C MET A 189 -4.57 8.36 -12.31
N LYS A 190 -3.31 8.60 -11.96
CA LYS A 190 -2.94 9.49 -10.85
C LYS A 190 -2.99 10.97 -11.25
N ASP A 191 -3.46 11.81 -10.33
CA ASP A 191 -3.42 13.26 -10.45
C ASP A 191 -2.03 13.78 -10.05
N ILE A 192 -1.19 14.00 -11.04
CA ILE A 192 0.22 14.41 -10.84
C ILE A 192 0.31 15.78 -10.15
N LYS A 193 -0.65 16.68 -10.39
CA LYS A 193 -0.64 18.00 -9.75
C LYS A 193 -0.85 17.86 -8.23
N LYS A 194 -1.86 17.09 -7.81
CA LYS A 194 -2.10 16.82 -6.39
C LYS A 194 -0.96 16.05 -5.74
N LEU A 195 -0.40 15.05 -6.42
CA LEU A 195 0.76 14.33 -5.92
C LEU A 195 1.96 15.27 -5.74
N SER A 196 2.28 16.09 -6.75
CA SER A 196 3.39 17.05 -6.66
C SER A 196 3.20 18.05 -5.51
N GLU A 197 1.97 18.49 -5.28
CA GLU A 197 1.63 19.35 -4.16
C GLU A 197 1.85 18.62 -2.82
N PHE A 198 1.38 17.37 -2.71
CA PHE A 198 1.60 16.54 -1.52
C PHE A 198 3.09 16.39 -1.21
N PHE A 199 3.91 16.04 -2.22
CA PHE A 199 5.36 15.88 -2.05
C PHE A 199 6.02 17.16 -1.53
N LYS A 200 5.69 18.31 -2.11
CA LYS A 200 6.21 19.61 -1.66
C LYS A 200 5.82 19.98 -0.23
N MET A 201 4.59 19.64 0.16
CA MET A 201 4.09 20.01 1.47
C MET A 201 4.56 19.06 2.58
N ILE A 202 4.88 17.81 2.25
CA ILE A 202 5.26 16.79 3.24
C ILE A 202 6.77 16.84 3.60
N GLU A 203 7.60 17.43 2.75
CA GLU A 203 9.00 17.75 3.04
C GLU A 203 9.10 18.74 4.22
#